data_35b809cc1e35227e8a65285aaaaaa500
#
_entry.id   35b809cc1e35227e8a65285aaaaaa500
#
_cell.length_a   1.000
_cell.length_b   1.000
_cell.length_c   1.000
_cell.angle_alpha   90.00
_cell.angle_beta   90.00
_cell.angle_gamma   90.00
#
_symmetry.space_group_name_H-M   'P 1'
#
loop_
_entity.id
_entity.type
_entity.pdbx_description
1 polymer ?
#
loop_
_entity_poly.entity_id
_entity_poly.type
_entity_poly.pdbx_seq_one_letter_code
_entity_poly.pdbx_strand_id
1 'polypeptide(L)'
;FPYLEEEEDYPLECSRIYLNTKDYPCPLVILSSNTHYDDSLLYSALAAFPPDEDGQEAKFNLLLWKEGHLYYTVVFPRSKHRPDCYFAKGSEQMLISPGALDMAGVIVTTRQEDFDKITEEKVASIIKEVGITVEEAEKNPDVYFDEKDKKIEEHEEMKELQQAHKQDE
;
A
#
# COMPACT_ATOMS: atom_id res chain seq x y z
N PHE A 1 11.94 3.92 0.59
CA PHE A 1 11.10 3.64 -0.59
C PHE A 1 11.91 3.94 -1.83
N PRO A 2 12.10 3.00 -2.80
CA PRO A 2 12.98 3.16 -3.95
C PRO A 2 12.52 4.15 -5.03
N TYR A 3 11.40 4.82 -4.83
CA TYR A 3 10.79 5.73 -5.82
C TYR A 3 11.01 7.22 -5.51
N LEU A 4 11.93 7.56 -4.59
CA LEU A 4 12.20 8.94 -4.19
C LEU A 4 13.45 9.50 -4.90
N GLU A 5 13.79 9.02 -6.10
CA GLU A 5 14.94 9.51 -6.84
C GLU A 5 14.56 10.63 -7.80
N GLU A 6 15.28 11.74 -7.59
CA GLU A 6 15.55 12.92 -8.41
C GLU A 6 14.52 14.05 -8.41
N GLU A 7 15.07 15.26 -8.13
CA GLU A 7 14.42 16.55 -8.32
C GLU A 7 14.15 16.78 -9.83
N GLU A 8 13.13 16.12 -10.36
CA GLU A 8 12.55 16.56 -11.62
C GLU A 8 11.79 17.87 -11.36
N ASP A 9 11.85 18.80 -12.32
CA ASP A 9 11.04 20.02 -12.35
C ASP A 9 9.54 19.63 -12.36
N TYR A 10 8.97 19.44 -11.16
CA TYR A 10 7.53 19.16 -11.04
C TYR A 10 6.74 20.39 -11.54
N PRO A 11 5.69 20.18 -12.33
CA PRO A 11 4.77 21.26 -12.68
C PRO A 11 4.25 21.94 -11.43
N LEU A 12 3.93 23.24 -11.52
CA LEU A 12 3.58 24.11 -10.39
C LEU A 12 2.50 23.57 -9.43
N GLU A 13 1.65 22.65 -9.90
CA GLU A 13 0.69 21.89 -9.08
C GLU A 13 0.64 20.47 -9.62
N CYS A 14 1.12 19.51 -8.85
CA CYS A 14 1.09 18.11 -9.21
C CYS A 14 0.63 17.26 -8.03
N SER A 15 -0.42 16.50 -8.26
CA SER A 15 -0.87 15.45 -7.34
C SER A 15 -0.91 14.12 -8.10
N ARG A 16 -0.43 13.06 -7.47
CA ARG A 16 -0.34 11.72 -8.09
C ARG A 16 -0.96 10.69 -7.18
N ILE A 17 -1.61 9.70 -7.79
CA ILE A 17 -2.05 8.46 -7.12
C ILE A 17 -1.22 7.30 -7.68
N TYR A 18 -0.76 6.45 -6.82
CA TYR A 18 -0.01 5.26 -7.15
C TYR A 18 -0.51 4.05 -6.36
N LEU A 19 -0.87 2.96 -7.04
CA LEU A 19 -1.23 1.68 -6.43
C LEU A 19 -0.02 0.75 -6.41
N ASN A 20 0.46 0.40 -5.21
CA ASN A 20 1.49 -0.62 -5.05
C ASN A 20 0.87 -1.97 -4.71
N THR A 21 1.17 -2.99 -5.52
CA THR A 21 0.67 -4.36 -5.35
C THR A 21 1.79 -5.40 -5.20
N LYS A 22 3.06 -5.01 -5.29
CA LYS A 22 4.21 -5.94 -5.40
C LYS A 22 5.18 -5.85 -4.23
N ASP A 23 5.51 -4.65 -3.76
CA ASP A 23 6.63 -4.41 -2.84
C ASP A 23 6.23 -4.43 -1.36
N TYR A 24 4.95 -4.63 -1.07
CA TYR A 24 4.40 -4.68 0.27
C TYR A 24 3.47 -5.90 0.41
N PRO A 25 3.31 -6.50 1.61
CA PRO A 25 2.53 -7.73 1.79
C PRO A 25 1.07 -7.67 1.35
N CYS A 26 0.47 -6.48 1.29
CA CYS A 26 -0.87 -6.25 0.72
C CYS A 26 -0.87 -4.99 -0.14
N PRO A 27 -1.86 -4.81 -1.05
CA PRO A 27 -2.02 -3.58 -1.80
C PRO A 27 -2.11 -2.35 -0.91
N LEU A 28 -1.47 -1.27 -1.33
CA LEU A 28 -1.55 0.05 -0.70
C LEU A 28 -1.58 1.15 -1.76
N VAL A 29 -2.12 2.30 -1.41
CA VAL A 29 -2.17 3.46 -2.28
C VAL A 29 -1.29 4.57 -1.73
N ILE A 30 -0.45 5.12 -2.59
CA ILE A 30 0.40 6.26 -2.27
C ILE A 30 -0.14 7.47 -3.02
N LEU A 31 -0.43 8.53 -2.29
CA LEU A 31 -0.77 9.83 -2.83
C LEU A 31 0.40 10.77 -2.58
N SER A 32 0.79 11.54 -3.59
CA SER A 32 1.81 12.58 -3.43
C SER A 32 1.34 13.90 -4.03
N SER A 33 1.67 15.01 -3.39
CA SER A 33 1.37 16.36 -3.85
C SER A 33 2.50 17.32 -3.47
N ASN A 34 2.77 18.30 -4.31
CA ASN A 34 3.76 19.33 -4.03
C ASN A 34 3.19 20.63 -3.43
N THR A 35 1.89 20.71 -3.24
CA THR A 35 1.21 21.90 -2.69
C THR A 35 0.73 21.71 -1.25
N HIS A 36 0.01 20.62 -1.00
CA HIS A 36 -0.61 20.31 0.30
C HIS A 36 -1.04 18.83 0.34
N TYR A 37 -1.53 18.37 1.49
CA TYR A 37 -2.25 17.08 1.54
C TYR A 37 -3.56 17.23 0.76
N ASP A 38 -3.72 16.43 -0.29
CA ASP A 38 -4.84 16.53 -1.20
C ASP A 38 -6.03 15.68 -0.72
N ASP A 39 -6.98 16.33 -0.06
CA ASP A 39 -8.16 15.69 0.49
C ASP A 39 -9.07 15.12 -0.61
N SER A 40 -9.18 15.80 -1.75
CA SER A 40 -10.06 15.34 -2.85
C SER A 40 -9.51 14.06 -3.48
N LEU A 41 -8.19 13.97 -3.63
CA LEU A 41 -7.51 12.79 -4.10
C LEU A 41 -7.65 11.63 -3.10
N LEU A 42 -7.53 11.92 -1.81
CA LEU A 42 -7.75 10.94 -0.75
C LEU A 42 -9.18 10.39 -0.77
N TYR A 43 -10.19 11.25 -0.88
CA TYR A 43 -11.58 10.80 -0.96
C TYR A 43 -11.84 9.95 -2.20
N SER A 44 -11.26 10.31 -3.34
CA SER A 44 -11.34 9.51 -4.56
C SER A 44 -10.73 8.13 -4.38
N ALA A 45 -9.55 8.06 -3.75
CA ALA A 45 -8.88 6.79 -3.44
C ALA A 45 -9.72 5.93 -2.48
N LEU A 46 -10.30 6.51 -1.43
CA LEU A 46 -11.12 5.79 -0.46
C LEU A 46 -12.44 5.29 -1.06
N ALA A 47 -13.06 6.06 -1.96
CA ALA A 47 -14.30 5.67 -2.63
C ALA A 47 -14.14 4.45 -3.55
N ALA A 48 -12.92 4.14 -3.96
CA ALA A 48 -12.62 2.98 -4.79
C ALA A 48 -12.55 1.66 -4.01
N PHE A 49 -12.42 1.72 -2.67
CA PHE A 49 -12.37 0.50 -1.87
C PHE A 49 -13.78 -0.04 -1.60
N PRO A 50 -13.94 -1.38 -1.57
CA PRO A 50 -15.22 -1.96 -1.22
C PRO A 50 -15.63 -1.53 0.20
N PRO A 51 -16.93 -1.30 0.44
CA PRO A 51 -17.44 -1.14 1.80
C PRO A 51 -17.20 -2.42 2.60
N ASP A 52 -17.26 -2.32 3.92
CA ASP A 52 -17.18 -3.50 4.76
C ASP A 52 -18.40 -4.43 4.60
N GLU A 53 -18.36 -5.60 5.27
CA GLU A 53 -19.43 -6.62 5.19
C GLU A 53 -20.81 -6.10 5.62
N ASP A 54 -20.84 -5.05 6.45
CA ASP A 54 -22.07 -4.40 6.90
C ASP A 54 -22.53 -3.26 5.96
N GLY A 55 -21.83 -3.05 4.83
CA GLY A 55 -22.09 -1.98 3.88
C GLY A 55 -21.72 -0.59 4.39
N GLN A 56 -20.87 -0.52 5.41
CA GLN A 56 -20.33 0.72 5.96
C GLN A 56 -19.10 1.18 5.17
N GLU A 57 -18.53 2.30 5.60
CA GLU A 57 -17.32 2.86 4.98
C GLU A 57 -16.15 1.85 4.98
N ALA A 58 -15.32 1.92 3.94
CA ALA A 58 -14.14 1.09 3.84
C ALA A 58 -13.21 1.25 5.05
N LYS A 59 -12.68 0.13 5.55
CA LYS A 59 -11.68 0.14 6.62
C LYS A 59 -10.31 0.46 6.04
N PHE A 60 -9.55 1.34 6.68
CA PHE A 60 -8.20 1.69 6.27
C PHE A 60 -7.33 2.19 7.42
N ASN A 61 -6.03 2.21 7.21
CA ASN A 61 -5.08 2.97 8.01
C ASN A 61 -4.41 4.02 7.11
N LEU A 62 -4.00 5.14 7.71
CA LEU A 62 -3.32 6.24 7.02
C LEU A 62 -1.98 6.55 7.66
N LEU A 63 -1.01 6.89 6.82
CA LEU A 63 0.21 7.57 7.19
C LEU A 63 0.36 8.82 6.35
N LEU A 64 0.72 9.92 6.99
CA LEU A 64 0.96 11.20 6.35
C LEU A 64 2.32 11.72 6.79
N TRP A 65 3.14 12.15 5.83
CA TRP A 65 4.39 12.86 6.13
C TRP A 65 4.74 13.85 5.04
N LYS A 66 5.68 14.72 5.33
CA LYS A 66 6.24 15.66 4.37
C LYS A 66 7.74 15.41 4.24
N GLU A 67 8.22 15.34 3.00
CA GLU A 67 9.63 15.22 2.68
C GLU A 67 10.00 16.25 1.63
N GLY A 68 10.94 17.14 1.97
CA GLY A 68 11.25 18.31 1.14
C GLY A 68 10.00 19.16 0.88
N HIS A 69 9.63 19.30 -0.39
CA HIS A 69 8.45 20.02 -0.84
C HIS A 69 7.24 19.11 -1.13
N LEU A 70 7.40 17.79 -0.99
CA LEU A 70 6.34 16.81 -1.27
C LEU A 70 5.60 16.39 0.00
N TYR A 71 4.29 16.29 -0.13
CA TYR A 71 3.37 15.74 0.87
C TYR A 71 2.95 14.34 0.42
N TYR A 72 3.09 13.38 1.31
CA TYR A 72 2.75 11.99 1.07
C TYR A 72 1.60 11.54 1.96
N THR A 73 0.68 10.79 1.38
CA THR A 73 -0.36 10.06 2.12
C THR A 73 -0.33 8.62 1.66
N VAL A 74 -0.10 7.68 2.57
CA VAL A 74 -0.22 6.24 2.29
C VAL A 74 -1.49 5.71 2.92
N VAL A 75 -2.31 5.09 2.08
CA VAL A 75 -3.56 4.43 2.45
C VAL A 75 -3.32 2.93 2.45
N PHE A 76 -3.57 2.28 3.57
CA PHE A 76 -3.58 0.82 3.72
C PHE A 76 -5.03 0.34 3.83
N PRO A 77 -5.65 -0.09 2.72
CA PRO A 77 -7.01 -0.62 2.76
C PRO A 77 -7.05 -1.93 3.56
N ARG A 78 -8.14 -2.13 4.29
CA ARG A 78 -8.28 -3.27 5.22
C ARG A 78 -9.51 -4.10 4.88
N SER A 79 -9.33 -5.42 4.78
CA SER A 79 -10.44 -6.37 4.68
C SER A 79 -11.02 -6.68 6.05
N LYS A 80 -10.17 -6.77 7.09
CA LYS A 80 -10.61 -7.04 8.47
C LYS A 80 -9.76 -6.29 9.50
N HIS A 81 -10.33 -6.09 10.67
CA HIS A 81 -9.69 -5.35 11.75
C HIS A 81 -8.57 -6.13 12.45
N ARG A 82 -8.73 -7.44 12.62
CA ARG A 82 -7.81 -8.31 13.34
C ARG A 82 -7.55 -9.60 12.59
N PRO A 83 -6.31 -10.13 12.63
CA PRO A 83 -5.97 -11.42 12.04
C PRO A 83 -6.57 -12.58 12.85
N ASP A 84 -6.65 -13.76 12.26
CA ASP A 84 -7.22 -14.94 12.90
C ASP A 84 -6.42 -15.39 14.12
N CYS A 85 -5.10 -15.19 14.12
CA CYS A 85 -4.25 -15.49 15.27
C CYS A 85 -4.61 -14.68 16.53
N TYR A 86 -5.29 -13.52 16.39
CA TYR A 86 -5.79 -12.76 17.54
C TYR A 86 -6.86 -13.53 18.33
N PHE A 87 -7.70 -14.29 17.63
CA PHE A 87 -8.82 -15.06 18.21
C PHE A 87 -8.45 -16.53 18.48
N ALA A 88 -7.27 -16.97 18.08
CA ALA A 88 -6.78 -18.33 18.31
C ALA A 88 -6.66 -18.61 19.83
N LYS A 89 -6.45 -19.87 20.19
CA LYS A 89 -6.32 -20.30 21.60
C LYS A 89 -4.96 -20.95 21.84
N GLY A 90 -4.51 -20.89 23.09
CA GLY A 90 -3.25 -21.50 23.52
C GLY A 90 -2.04 -20.91 22.82
N SER A 91 -1.11 -21.76 22.41
CA SER A 91 0.17 -21.34 21.79
C SER A 91 0.03 -20.66 20.43
N GLU A 92 -1.07 -20.84 19.74
CA GLU A 92 -1.33 -20.22 18.44
C GLU A 92 -1.84 -18.77 18.56
N GLN A 93 -2.26 -18.36 19.76
CA GLN A 93 -2.75 -17.01 19.96
C GLN A 93 -1.60 -16.00 19.91
N MET A 94 -1.83 -14.91 19.19
CA MET A 94 -0.98 -13.70 19.20
C MET A 94 -1.91 -12.48 19.29
N LEU A 95 -1.80 -11.68 20.36
CA LEU A 95 -2.63 -10.48 20.55
C LEU A 95 -2.09 -9.29 19.75
N ILE A 96 -2.05 -9.44 18.45
CA ILE A 96 -1.62 -8.39 17.50
C ILE A 96 -2.85 -7.89 16.76
N SER A 97 -3.08 -6.58 16.81
CA SER A 97 -4.15 -5.90 16.10
C SER A 97 -3.53 -4.75 15.30
N PRO A 98 -3.09 -4.97 14.06
CA PRO A 98 -2.31 -4.00 13.32
C PRO A 98 -3.02 -2.66 13.19
N GLY A 99 -2.38 -1.60 13.66
CA GLY A 99 -2.75 -0.20 13.48
C GLY A 99 -1.87 0.46 12.42
N ALA A 100 -1.92 1.79 12.30
CA ALA A 100 -1.15 2.53 11.30
C ALA A 100 0.36 2.34 11.45
N LEU A 101 0.89 2.29 12.68
CA LEU A 101 2.31 2.06 12.94
C LEU A 101 2.75 0.65 12.55
N ASP A 102 1.91 -0.36 12.85
CA ASP A 102 2.22 -1.74 12.47
C ASP A 102 2.23 -1.90 10.96
N MET A 103 1.27 -1.27 10.28
CA MET A 103 1.25 -1.21 8.80
C MET A 103 2.46 -0.45 8.24
N ALA A 104 3.05 0.47 8.99
CA ALA A 104 4.31 1.16 8.62
C ALA A 104 5.57 0.37 8.95
N GLY A 105 5.45 -0.86 9.49
CA GLY A 105 6.58 -1.73 9.82
C GLY A 105 7.07 -1.64 11.26
N VAL A 106 6.36 -0.92 12.14
CA VAL A 106 6.68 -0.85 13.58
C VAL A 106 5.68 -1.71 14.35
N ILE A 107 5.99 -2.99 14.50
CA ILE A 107 5.09 -3.94 15.15
C ILE A 107 5.14 -3.79 16.67
N VAL A 108 3.98 -3.56 17.28
CA VAL A 108 3.81 -3.45 18.73
C VAL A 108 3.20 -4.73 19.28
N THR A 109 3.96 -5.43 20.10
CA THR A 109 3.48 -6.60 20.86
C THR A 109 3.20 -6.20 22.31
N THR A 110 2.07 -6.61 22.86
CA THR A 110 1.66 -6.28 24.22
C THR A 110 2.10 -7.32 25.26
N ARG A 111 2.51 -8.52 24.80
CA ARG A 111 2.95 -9.63 25.65
C ARG A 111 4.35 -10.07 25.24
N GLN A 112 5.17 -10.43 26.24
CA GLN A 112 6.52 -10.95 26.01
C GLN A 112 6.49 -12.22 25.14
N GLU A 113 5.55 -13.11 25.38
CA GLU A 113 5.39 -14.34 24.60
C GLU A 113 5.07 -14.11 23.12
N ASP A 114 4.38 -13.02 22.77
CA ASP A 114 4.15 -12.63 21.37
C ASP A 114 5.41 -12.04 20.74
N PHE A 115 6.15 -11.25 21.52
CA PHE A 115 7.45 -10.71 21.10
C PHE A 115 8.47 -11.83 20.79
N ASP A 116 8.54 -12.84 21.65
CA ASP A 116 9.48 -13.96 21.49
C ASP A 116 9.14 -14.87 20.29
N LYS A 117 7.89 -14.87 19.83
CA LYS A 117 7.39 -15.72 18.74
C LYS A 117 7.29 -15.02 17.39
N ILE A 118 7.29 -13.69 17.38
CA ILE A 118 7.07 -12.97 16.14
C ILE A 118 8.30 -13.05 15.23
N THR A 119 8.06 -13.32 13.95
CA THR A 119 9.08 -13.32 12.91
C THR A 119 8.66 -12.39 11.77
N GLU A 120 9.59 -12.05 10.89
CA GLU A 120 9.29 -11.22 9.71
C GLU A 120 8.22 -11.87 8.82
N GLU A 121 8.31 -13.18 8.58
CA GLU A 121 7.33 -13.93 7.79
C GLU A 121 5.94 -13.91 8.46
N LYS A 122 5.91 -14.00 9.80
CA LYS A 122 4.65 -13.92 10.54
C LYS A 122 4.02 -12.54 10.44
N VAL A 123 4.84 -11.48 10.54
CA VAL A 123 4.39 -10.10 10.32
C VAL A 123 3.83 -9.93 8.91
N ALA A 124 4.57 -10.34 7.88
CA ALA A 124 4.10 -10.26 6.49
C ALA A 124 2.78 -11.02 6.29
N SER A 125 2.65 -12.20 6.87
CA SER A 125 1.42 -12.99 6.83
C SER A 125 0.24 -12.28 7.50
N ILE A 126 0.46 -11.66 8.66
CA ILE A 126 -0.57 -10.90 9.40
C ILE A 126 -1.00 -9.67 8.59
N ILE A 127 -0.05 -8.90 8.03
CA ILE A 127 -0.35 -7.72 7.22
C ILE A 127 -1.13 -8.12 5.96
N LYS A 128 -0.70 -9.18 5.28
CA LYS A 128 -1.38 -9.71 4.10
C LYS A 128 -2.82 -10.15 4.43
N GLU A 129 -3.01 -10.79 5.57
CA GLU A 129 -4.32 -11.29 6.01
C GLU A 129 -5.32 -10.18 6.32
N VAL A 130 -4.87 -9.07 6.92
CA VAL A 130 -5.74 -7.96 7.29
C VAL A 130 -5.91 -6.91 6.18
N GLY A 131 -5.05 -6.90 5.17
CA GLY A 131 -5.15 -6.06 3.98
C GLY A 131 -6.20 -6.59 2.99
N ILE A 132 -6.46 -5.83 1.94
CA ILE A 132 -7.25 -6.31 0.79
C ILE A 132 -6.38 -7.16 -0.13
N THR A 133 -7.03 -7.94 -1.00
CA THR A 133 -6.35 -8.69 -2.06
C THR A 133 -6.02 -7.81 -3.27
N VAL A 134 -5.11 -8.28 -4.14
CA VAL A 134 -4.81 -7.61 -5.41
C VAL A 134 -6.06 -7.51 -6.30
N GLU A 135 -6.85 -8.60 -6.37
CA GLU A 135 -8.10 -8.62 -7.15
C GLU A 135 -9.14 -7.62 -6.66
N GLU A 136 -9.17 -7.36 -5.34
CA GLU A 136 -10.04 -6.31 -4.78
C GLU A 136 -9.53 -4.91 -5.10
N ALA A 137 -8.22 -4.69 -5.09
CA ALA A 137 -7.60 -3.42 -5.43
C ALA A 137 -7.76 -3.07 -6.91
N GLU A 138 -7.68 -4.05 -7.81
CA GLU A 138 -7.75 -3.86 -9.26
C GLU A 138 -9.18 -3.71 -9.81
N LYS A 139 -10.22 -3.89 -9.00
CA LYS A 139 -11.61 -3.74 -9.43
C LYS A 139 -12.00 -2.32 -9.89
N ASN A 140 -11.23 -1.30 -9.51
CA ASN A 140 -11.44 0.10 -9.90
C ASN A 140 -10.16 0.72 -10.49
N PRO A 141 -9.75 0.28 -11.70
CA PRO A 141 -8.52 0.76 -12.32
C PRO A 141 -8.50 2.28 -12.59
N ASP A 142 -9.68 2.89 -12.84
CA ASP A 142 -9.78 4.31 -13.21
C ASP A 142 -9.34 5.30 -12.12
N VAL A 143 -9.22 4.84 -10.87
CA VAL A 143 -8.77 5.68 -9.74
C VAL A 143 -7.26 5.62 -9.54
N TYR A 144 -6.60 4.59 -10.06
CA TYR A 144 -5.21 4.26 -9.69
C TYR A 144 -4.19 4.40 -10.82
N PHE A 145 -4.63 4.57 -12.07
CA PHE A 145 -3.71 4.63 -13.20
C PHE A 145 -3.82 5.98 -13.92
N ASP A 146 -2.80 6.81 -13.79
CA ASP A 146 -2.55 7.83 -14.80
C ASP A 146 -2.15 7.09 -16.09
N GLU A 147 -2.79 7.44 -17.23
CA GLU A 147 -2.48 6.85 -18.55
C GLU A 147 -1.00 7.01 -18.96
N LYS A 148 -0.26 7.91 -18.31
CA LYS A 148 1.17 8.08 -18.50
C LYS A 148 2.00 6.94 -17.92
N ASP A 149 1.60 6.39 -16.78
CA ASP A 149 2.34 5.30 -16.13
C ASP A 149 2.20 4.00 -16.92
N LYS A 150 1.01 3.73 -17.50
CA LYS A 150 0.82 2.61 -18.46
C LYS A 150 1.76 2.71 -19.66
N LYS A 151 1.96 3.91 -20.22
CA LYS A 151 2.86 4.11 -21.36
C LYS A 151 4.33 3.97 -21.01
N ILE A 152 4.71 4.23 -19.76
CA ILE A 152 6.08 4.04 -19.27
C ILE A 152 6.36 2.55 -19.10
N GLU A 153 5.47 1.79 -18.46
CA GLU A 153 5.62 0.33 -18.30
C GLU A 153 5.66 -0.39 -19.66
N GLU A 154 4.74 -0.07 -20.59
CA GLU A 154 4.74 -0.62 -21.94
C GLU A 154 6.02 -0.27 -22.72
N HIS A 155 6.60 0.91 -22.48
CA HIS A 155 7.83 1.34 -23.13
C HIS A 155 9.06 0.67 -22.53
N GLU A 156 9.09 0.39 -21.26
CA GLU A 156 10.16 -0.34 -20.57
C GLU A 156 10.12 -1.83 -20.93
N GLU A 157 8.97 -2.48 -20.94
CA GLU A 157 8.81 -3.86 -21.42
C GLU A 157 9.26 -4.02 -22.88
N MET A 158 8.91 -3.06 -23.75
CA MET A 158 9.35 -3.08 -25.14
C MET A 158 10.87 -2.91 -25.28
N LYS A 159 11.50 -2.10 -24.43
CA LYS A 159 12.96 -1.96 -24.41
C LYS A 159 13.66 -3.23 -23.93
N GLU A 160 13.14 -3.88 -22.90
CA GLU A 160 13.69 -5.14 -22.40
C GLU A 160 13.57 -6.27 -23.44
N LEU A 161 12.44 -6.39 -24.12
CA LEU A 161 12.23 -7.33 -25.22
C LEU A 161 13.18 -7.08 -26.40
N GLN A 162 13.44 -5.81 -26.74
CA GLN A 162 14.37 -5.45 -27.81
C GLN A 162 15.84 -5.71 -27.42
N GLN A 163 16.18 -5.59 -26.13
CA GLN A 163 17.53 -5.90 -25.63
C GLN A 163 17.78 -7.42 -25.57
N ALA A 164 16.77 -8.19 -25.16
CA ALA A 164 16.85 -9.66 -25.16
C ALA A 164 17.05 -10.23 -26.58
N HIS A 165 16.36 -9.66 -27.57
CA HIS A 165 16.49 -10.10 -28.98
C HIS A 165 17.87 -9.79 -29.62
N LYS A 166 18.57 -8.77 -29.09
CA LYS A 166 19.91 -8.40 -29.58
C LYS A 166 21.05 -9.22 -28.97
N GLN A 167 20.77 -10.00 -27.93
CA GLN A 167 21.74 -10.88 -27.28
C GLN A 167 21.72 -12.31 -27.86
N ASP A 168 20.70 -12.64 -28.65
CA ASP A 168 20.54 -13.95 -29.31
C ASP A 168 21.00 -13.96 -30.79
N GLU A 169 21.54 -12.84 -31.32
CA GLU A 169 22.21 -12.75 -32.62
C GLU A 169 23.76 -12.64 -32.44
#